data_6e832caec0ea581c96c72e8da500b8db
#
_entry.id   6e832caec0ea581c96c72e8da500b8db
#
_cell.length_a   1.000
_cell.length_b   1.000
_cell.length_c   1.000
_cell.angle_alpha   90.00
_cell.angle_beta   90.00
_cell.angle_gamma   90.00
#
_symmetry.space_group_name_H-M   'P 1'
#
loop_
_entity.id
_entity.type
_entity.pdbx_description
1 polymer ?
#
loop_
_entity_poly.entity_id
_entity_poly.type
_entity_poly.pdbx_seq_one_letter_code
_entity_poly.pdbx_strand_id
1 'polypeptide(L)'
;LLQLFYYPSPYKFDVIPTTLFSNIYEIFLAKRLEFKDGILIEEIKPEYSKTNGVVSTPQFLVKDLIKRTIIKSEILKYNLSEIWDLKVLDFACGSGAFIVELFDYLQSILIEKYLIDDDNKKYKEYFHTKNEHTVMTIEGKRRLISGCIHGIDIDAEAVEVARMSLALKIIDDLLDYEDYSNLGVYGHQILNKIGHNIEYGNTLVSEDIIELCPEIKEQTNEKQYSSLKIFNWWKDGFEDIFSSKKGFDYIIGNPPYVEAKHMTNYTSIMHNYLKKRYSSANKGKIDLLIPFIERGIDLLNSNGKMGLIIQNRFFKNEYGEGIRQLISSR
;
A
#
# COMPACT_ATOMS: atom_id res chain seq x y z
N LEU A 1 23.15 -18.84 9.72
CA LEU A 1 22.33 -17.65 9.55
C LEU A 1 23.00 -16.42 10.18
N LEU A 2 23.43 -16.45 11.45
CA LEU A 2 24.10 -15.31 12.11
C LEU A 2 25.34 -14.83 11.36
N GLN A 3 26.16 -15.73 10.79
CA GLN A 3 27.34 -15.38 10.00
C GLN A 3 27.02 -14.68 8.67
N LEU A 4 25.77 -14.74 8.19
CA LEU A 4 25.34 -14.03 6.99
C LEU A 4 25.09 -12.55 7.25
N PHE A 5 24.66 -12.20 8.48
CA PHE A 5 24.21 -10.86 8.83
C PHE A 5 25.19 -10.06 9.69
N TYR A 6 26.15 -10.72 10.36
CA TYR A 6 27.12 -10.04 11.24
C TYR A 6 28.53 -10.03 10.63
N TYR A 7 29.23 -8.95 10.87
CA TYR A 7 30.63 -8.82 10.44
C TYR A 7 31.52 -9.93 11.04
N PRO A 8 32.39 -10.56 10.24
CA PRO A 8 32.65 -10.31 8.81
C PRO A 8 31.68 -11.07 7.88
N SER A 9 30.61 -10.41 7.44
CA SER A 9 29.72 -10.99 6.44
C SER A 9 30.35 -10.95 5.05
N PRO A 10 30.24 -12.02 4.23
CA PRO A 10 30.66 -12.00 2.84
C PRO A 10 29.75 -11.14 1.95
N TYR A 11 28.59 -10.72 2.48
CA TYR A 11 27.59 -9.93 1.77
C TYR A 11 27.61 -8.48 2.22
N LYS A 12 27.59 -7.57 1.26
CA LYS A 12 27.42 -6.13 1.47
C LYS A 12 25.94 -5.80 1.30
N PHE A 13 25.22 -5.67 2.42
CA PHE A 13 23.79 -5.36 2.42
C PHE A 13 23.48 -3.92 1.99
N ASP A 14 24.45 -3.03 2.10
CA ASP A 14 24.40 -1.64 1.66
C ASP A 14 24.20 -1.46 0.14
N VAL A 15 24.54 -2.48 -0.65
CA VAL A 15 24.36 -2.47 -2.11
C VAL A 15 23.07 -3.17 -2.58
N ILE A 16 22.28 -3.71 -1.65
CA ILE A 16 21.03 -4.43 -1.97
C ILE A 16 19.91 -3.41 -2.17
N PRO A 17 19.34 -3.27 -3.38
CA PRO A 17 18.20 -2.39 -3.59
C PRO A 17 17.02 -2.78 -2.68
N THR A 18 16.37 -1.79 -2.07
CA THR A 18 15.19 -2.02 -1.21
C THR A 18 14.06 -2.75 -1.95
N THR A 19 13.93 -2.55 -3.26
CA THR A 19 12.99 -3.27 -4.14
C THR A 19 13.25 -4.78 -4.20
N LEU A 20 14.47 -5.24 -3.90
CA LEU A 20 14.78 -6.67 -3.90
C LEU A 20 14.02 -7.41 -2.79
N PHE A 21 13.80 -6.79 -1.63
CA PHE A 21 13.07 -7.41 -0.53
C PHE A 21 11.61 -7.65 -0.91
N SER A 22 10.95 -6.68 -1.54
CA SER A 22 9.59 -6.85 -2.07
C SER A 22 9.54 -7.96 -3.11
N ASN A 23 10.49 -8.00 -4.04
CA ASN A 23 10.55 -9.03 -5.09
C ASN A 23 10.79 -10.44 -4.52
N ILE A 24 11.70 -10.56 -3.56
CA ILE A 24 11.98 -11.84 -2.87
C ILE A 24 10.72 -12.30 -2.14
N TYR A 25 10.06 -11.42 -1.39
CA TYR A 25 8.84 -11.75 -0.68
C TYR A 25 7.73 -12.23 -1.63
N GLU A 26 7.51 -11.54 -2.75
CA GLU A 26 6.52 -11.95 -3.75
C GLU A 26 6.79 -13.35 -4.33
N ILE A 27 8.07 -13.71 -4.54
CA ILE A 27 8.46 -15.07 -4.95
C ILE A 27 8.09 -16.09 -3.87
N PHE A 28 8.32 -15.76 -2.59
CA PHE A 28 7.98 -16.63 -1.46
C PHE A 28 6.47 -16.70 -1.21
N LEU A 29 5.71 -15.63 -1.48
CA LEU A 29 4.26 -15.62 -1.34
C LEU A 29 3.56 -16.69 -2.18
N ALA A 30 4.09 -17.00 -3.36
CA ALA A 30 3.54 -18.04 -4.23
C ALA A 30 3.71 -19.46 -3.67
N LYS A 31 4.59 -19.63 -2.69
CA LYS A 31 5.01 -20.93 -2.18
C LYS A 31 4.61 -21.09 -0.72
N ARG A 32 4.33 -22.31 -0.30
CA ARG A 32 4.18 -22.69 1.10
C ARG A 32 5.02 -23.93 1.37
N LEU A 33 5.54 -24.00 2.59
CA LEU A 33 6.19 -25.22 3.09
C LEU A 33 5.13 -26.08 3.77
N GLU A 34 4.94 -27.29 3.30
CA GLU A 34 4.01 -28.26 3.87
C GLU A 34 4.76 -29.50 4.32
N PHE A 35 4.42 -30.02 5.49
CA PHE A 35 5.01 -31.24 6.00
C PHE A 35 4.15 -32.43 5.55
N LYS A 36 4.64 -33.22 4.59
CA LYS A 36 3.97 -34.45 4.12
C LYS A 36 4.88 -35.64 4.32
N ASP A 37 4.38 -36.66 4.99
CA ASP A 37 5.08 -37.93 5.25
C ASP A 37 6.47 -37.75 5.90
N GLY A 38 6.61 -36.75 6.79
CA GLY A 38 7.87 -36.47 7.49
C GLY A 38 8.89 -35.67 6.65
N ILE A 39 8.53 -35.25 5.44
CA ILE A 39 9.38 -34.46 4.54
C ILE A 39 8.77 -33.06 4.37
N LEU A 40 9.63 -32.03 4.42
CA LEU A 40 9.24 -30.66 4.12
C LEU A 40 9.16 -30.50 2.60
N ILE A 41 7.96 -30.26 2.08
CA ILE A 41 7.70 -30.08 0.64
C ILE A 41 7.35 -28.62 0.39
N GLU A 42 7.93 -28.05 -0.65
CA GLU A 42 7.57 -26.74 -1.17
C GLU A 42 6.43 -26.91 -2.18
N GLU A 43 5.27 -26.31 -1.90
CA GLU A 43 4.12 -26.32 -2.79
C GLU A 43 3.75 -24.88 -3.20
N ILE A 44 3.29 -24.72 -4.44
CA ILE A 44 2.69 -23.47 -4.90
C ILE A 44 1.28 -23.38 -4.29
N LYS A 45 0.98 -22.27 -3.61
CA LYS A 45 -0.36 -22.02 -3.05
C LYS A 45 -1.41 -22.11 -4.17
N PRO A 46 -2.57 -22.79 -3.93
CA PRO A 46 -3.59 -23.00 -4.96
C PRO A 46 -4.09 -21.71 -5.65
N GLU A 47 -4.07 -20.60 -4.92
CA GLU A 47 -4.45 -19.29 -5.41
C GLU A 47 -3.50 -18.81 -6.53
N TYR A 48 -2.24 -19.17 -6.45
CA TYR A 48 -1.19 -18.80 -7.40
C TYR A 48 -0.93 -19.85 -8.49
N SER A 49 -1.36 -21.09 -8.27
CA SER A 49 -1.14 -22.18 -9.24
C SER A 49 -1.85 -21.96 -10.59
N LYS A 50 -2.98 -21.23 -10.57
CA LYS A 50 -3.77 -20.90 -11.77
C LYS A 50 -3.29 -19.66 -12.51
N THR A 51 -2.43 -18.85 -11.89
CA THR A 51 -1.93 -17.56 -12.43
C THR A 51 -0.48 -17.64 -12.86
N ASN A 52 0.14 -18.84 -12.92
CA ASN A 52 1.58 -19.03 -13.18
C ASN A 52 2.52 -18.27 -12.21
N GLY A 53 2.09 -18.08 -10.98
CA GLY A 53 2.88 -17.42 -9.93
C GLY A 53 2.42 -15.99 -9.62
N VAL A 54 2.94 -15.43 -8.53
CA VAL A 54 2.82 -14.02 -8.22
C VAL A 54 3.58 -13.25 -9.29
N VAL A 55 2.88 -12.51 -10.11
CA VAL A 55 3.53 -11.58 -11.04
C VAL A 55 3.69 -10.26 -10.30
N SER A 56 4.90 -10.02 -9.82
CA SER A 56 5.29 -8.69 -9.34
C SER A 56 4.94 -7.65 -10.39
N THR A 57 4.31 -6.56 -9.96
CA THR A 57 4.01 -5.48 -10.90
C THR A 57 5.32 -4.89 -11.43
N PRO A 58 5.60 -4.94 -12.75
CA PRO A 58 6.84 -4.42 -13.28
C PRO A 58 7.07 -2.96 -12.88
N GLN A 59 8.25 -2.65 -12.38
CA GLN A 59 8.57 -1.33 -11.81
C GLN A 59 8.28 -0.17 -12.77
N PHE A 60 8.47 -0.37 -14.08
CA PHE A 60 8.16 0.67 -15.05
C PHE A 60 6.68 1.02 -15.12
N LEU A 61 5.77 0.03 -14.91
CA LEU A 61 4.33 0.26 -14.83
C LEU A 61 3.95 1.00 -13.55
N VAL A 62 4.59 0.65 -12.43
CA VAL A 62 4.40 1.36 -11.15
C VAL A 62 4.78 2.83 -11.31
N LYS A 63 5.96 3.10 -11.87
CA LYS A 63 6.45 4.46 -12.15
C LYS A 63 5.53 5.25 -13.08
N ASP A 64 5.07 4.63 -14.16
CA ASP A 64 4.18 5.29 -15.12
C ASP A 64 2.82 5.62 -14.49
N LEU A 65 2.24 4.68 -13.72
CA LEU A 65 0.98 4.91 -13.03
C LEU A 65 1.07 6.07 -12.03
N ILE A 66 2.09 6.09 -11.17
CA ILE A 66 2.30 7.15 -10.19
C ILE A 66 2.40 8.50 -10.88
N LYS A 67 3.24 8.62 -11.91
CA LYS A 67 3.42 9.87 -12.66
C LYS A 67 2.16 10.37 -13.38
N ARG A 68 1.31 9.46 -13.84
CA ARG A 68 0.03 9.81 -14.48
C ARG A 68 -1.05 10.18 -13.47
N THR A 69 -1.02 9.59 -12.28
CA THR A 69 -2.00 9.88 -11.24
C THR A 69 -1.63 11.15 -10.47
N ILE A 70 -0.36 11.29 -10.09
CA ILE A 70 0.19 12.42 -9.34
C ILE A 70 1.03 13.26 -10.30
N ILE A 71 0.39 14.23 -10.96
CA ILE A 71 1.04 15.02 -12.00
C ILE A 71 1.98 16.05 -11.36
N LYS A 72 3.28 15.86 -11.55
CA LYS A 72 4.33 16.70 -10.95
C LYS A 72 4.12 18.20 -11.17
N SER A 73 3.76 18.61 -12.38
CA SER A 73 3.54 20.03 -12.71
C SER A 73 2.34 20.64 -11.99
N GLU A 74 1.35 19.84 -11.57
CA GLU A 74 0.24 20.28 -10.73
C GLU A 74 0.71 20.43 -9.28
N ILE A 75 1.43 19.43 -8.75
CA ILE A 75 1.93 19.42 -7.37
C ILE A 75 2.92 20.56 -7.12
N LEU A 76 3.78 20.89 -8.08
CA LEU A 76 4.73 21.99 -7.93
C LEU A 76 4.07 23.38 -7.84
N LYS A 77 2.78 23.50 -8.14
CA LYS A 77 2.01 24.74 -7.88
C LYS A 77 1.66 24.93 -6.41
N TYR A 78 1.63 23.85 -5.63
CA TYR A 78 1.41 23.89 -4.19
C TYR A 78 2.63 24.45 -3.48
N ASN A 79 2.43 25.04 -2.30
CA ASN A 79 3.53 25.34 -1.40
C ASN A 79 4.05 24.07 -0.70
N LEU A 80 5.23 24.16 -0.06
CA LEU A 80 5.83 23.02 0.63
C LEU A 80 4.91 22.41 1.71
N SER A 81 4.17 23.25 2.45
CA SER A 81 3.25 22.75 3.49
C SER A 81 2.12 21.90 2.89
N GLU A 82 1.56 22.34 1.76
CA GLU A 82 0.50 21.60 1.06
C GLU A 82 1.01 20.28 0.51
N ILE A 83 2.25 20.22 -0.01
CA ILE A 83 2.83 18.95 -0.49
C ILE A 83 3.08 17.99 0.68
N TRP A 84 3.57 18.49 1.83
CA TRP A 84 3.74 17.69 3.05
C TRP A 84 2.43 17.18 3.64
N ASP A 85 1.30 17.79 3.28
CA ASP A 85 -0.02 17.40 3.78
C ASP A 85 -0.80 16.48 2.82
N LEU A 86 -0.25 16.14 1.66
CA LEU A 86 -0.86 15.19 0.72
C LEU A 86 -1.08 13.83 1.39
N LYS A 87 -2.21 13.20 1.10
CA LYS A 87 -2.56 11.86 1.58
C LYS A 87 -2.72 10.91 0.40
N VAL A 88 -1.76 10.00 0.26
CA VAL A 88 -1.74 9.01 -0.82
C VAL A 88 -1.90 7.62 -0.24
N LEU A 89 -2.83 6.85 -0.78
CA LEU A 89 -3.15 5.50 -0.32
C LEU A 89 -2.85 4.47 -1.41
N ASP A 90 -2.15 3.39 -1.04
CA ASP A 90 -2.21 2.12 -1.75
C ASP A 90 -3.10 1.16 -0.95
N PHE A 91 -4.28 0.86 -1.47
CA PHE A 91 -5.31 0.11 -0.76
C PHE A 91 -5.26 -1.42 -0.95
N ALA A 92 -4.22 -1.91 -1.61
CA ALA A 92 -3.85 -3.32 -1.76
C ALA A 92 -2.32 -3.40 -1.94
N CYS A 93 -1.60 -2.91 -0.90
CA CYS A 93 -0.19 -2.53 -1.06
C CYS A 93 0.77 -3.72 -1.17
N GLY A 94 0.34 -4.93 -0.79
CA GLY A 94 1.22 -6.08 -0.80
C GLY A 94 2.51 -5.81 -0.04
N SER A 95 3.63 -6.22 -0.60
CA SER A 95 4.98 -6.00 -0.06
C SER A 95 5.51 -4.57 -0.26
N GLY A 96 4.70 -3.63 -0.76
CA GLY A 96 5.01 -2.21 -0.81
C GLY A 96 5.66 -1.71 -2.10
N ALA A 97 5.55 -2.42 -3.22
CA ALA A 97 6.17 -2.01 -4.48
C ALA A 97 5.76 -0.59 -4.93
N PHE A 98 4.46 -0.26 -4.85
CA PHE A 98 3.97 1.10 -5.13
C PHE A 98 4.39 2.10 -4.06
N ILE A 99 4.38 1.71 -2.81
CA ILE A 99 4.71 2.55 -1.66
C ILE A 99 6.17 3.02 -1.71
N VAL A 100 7.10 2.12 -2.03
CA VAL A 100 8.53 2.45 -2.17
C VAL A 100 8.77 3.41 -3.33
N GLU A 101 8.17 3.15 -4.48
CA GLU A 101 8.29 4.02 -5.66
C GLU A 101 7.62 5.39 -5.45
N LEU A 102 6.49 5.41 -4.74
CA LEU A 102 5.79 6.64 -4.35
C LEU A 102 6.69 7.50 -3.44
N PHE A 103 7.38 6.87 -2.48
CA PHE A 103 8.33 7.58 -1.63
C PHE A 103 9.41 8.28 -2.47
N ASP A 104 10.06 7.57 -3.38
CA ASP A 104 11.11 8.13 -4.25
C ASP A 104 10.57 9.28 -5.11
N TYR A 105 9.36 9.12 -5.64
CA TYR A 105 8.71 10.13 -6.47
C TYR A 105 8.37 11.41 -5.68
N LEU A 106 7.72 11.29 -4.53
CA LEU A 106 7.37 12.44 -3.69
C LEU A 106 8.60 13.12 -3.10
N GLN A 107 9.63 12.35 -2.71
CA GLN A 107 10.92 12.89 -2.28
C GLN A 107 11.53 13.78 -3.35
N SER A 108 11.53 13.32 -4.61
CA SER A 108 12.07 14.10 -5.72
C SER A 108 11.32 15.41 -5.94
N ILE A 109 9.99 15.41 -5.80
CA ILE A 109 9.15 16.61 -5.91
C ILE A 109 9.42 17.59 -4.77
N LEU A 110 9.53 17.07 -3.52
CA LEU A 110 9.80 17.90 -2.34
C LEU A 110 11.17 18.57 -2.40
N ILE A 111 12.22 17.84 -2.85
CA ILE A 111 13.55 18.42 -3.04
C ILE A 111 13.51 19.53 -4.10
N GLU A 112 12.88 19.26 -5.25
CA GLU A 112 12.75 20.25 -6.31
C GLU A 112 11.98 21.48 -5.83
N LYS A 113 10.85 21.28 -5.14
CA LYS A 113 10.07 22.39 -4.59
C LYS A 113 10.87 23.19 -3.56
N TYR A 114 11.61 22.53 -2.68
CA TYR A 114 12.48 23.18 -1.71
C TYR A 114 13.53 24.09 -2.36
N LEU A 115 14.09 23.68 -3.51
CA LEU A 115 15.10 24.46 -4.22
C LEU A 115 14.55 25.70 -4.92
N ILE A 116 13.27 25.69 -5.32
CA ILE A 116 12.63 26.81 -6.05
C ILE A 116 11.75 27.70 -5.18
N ASP A 117 11.48 27.32 -3.91
CA ASP A 117 10.57 28.04 -3.02
C ASP A 117 11.33 29.13 -2.23
N ASP A 118 10.90 30.39 -2.32
CA ASP A 118 11.51 31.51 -1.62
C ASP A 118 11.40 31.38 -0.07
N ASP A 119 10.37 30.65 0.42
CA ASP A 119 10.08 30.44 1.85
C ASP A 119 10.69 29.15 2.41
N ASN A 120 11.70 28.60 1.74
CA ASN A 120 12.32 27.32 2.07
C ASN A 120 13.05 27.31 3.43
N LYS A 121 13.43 28.48 3.97
CA LYS A 121 14.22 28.60 5.21
C LYS A 121 13.59 27.91 6.42
N LYS A 122 12.26 27.89 6.52
CA LYS A 122 11.51 27.24 7.60
C LYS A 122 11.51 25.71 7.53
N TYR A 123 11.98 25.14 6.41
CA TYR A 123 12.04 23.69 6.18
C TYR A 123 13.47 23.14 6.18
N LYS A 124 14.47 23.94 6.59
CA LYS A 124 15.89 23.56 6.59
C LYS A 124 16.20 22.28 7.37
N GLU A 125 15.44 21.97 8.40
CA GLU A 125 15.61 20.74 9.19
C GLU A 125 15.30 19.47 8.40
N TYR A 126 14.54 19.57 7.32
CA TYR A 126 14.13 18.44 6.48
C TYR A 126 15.03 18.22 5.28
N PHE A 127 15.96 19.14 5.00
CA PHE A 127 16.84 19.08 3.84
C PHE A 127 18.26 19.42 4.22
N HIS A 128 19.22 18.73 3.59
CA HIS A 128 20.64 18.99 3.73
C HIS A 128 21.25 19.23 2.34
N THR A 129 21.98 20.35 2.18
CA THR A 129 22.66 20.68 0.93
C THR A 129 24.16 20.66 1.14
N LYS A 130 24.87 19.83 0.37
CA LYS A 130 26.32 19.70 0.36
C LYS A 130 26.80 19.63 -1.08
N ASN A 131 27.79 20.45 -1.46
CA ASN A 131 28.38 20.47 -2.81
C ASN A 131 27.30 20.55 -3.93
N GLU A 132 26.33 21.47 -3.78
CA GLU A 132 25.22 21.67 -4.73
C GLU A 132 24.20 20.51 -4.82
N HIS A 133 24.40 19.41 -4.10
CA HIS A 133 23.43 18.34 -3.99
C HIS A 133 22.57 18.53 -2.74
N THR A 134 21.25 18.55 -2.94
CA THR A 134 20.27 18.62 -1.85
C THR A 134 19.64 17.23 -1.69
N VAL A 135 19.70 16.75 -0.45
CA VAL A 135 19.08 15.48 -0.03
C VAL A 135 18.12 15.73 1.13
N MET A 136 17.19 14.83 1.32
CA MET A 136 16.26 14.90 2.45
C MET A 136 16.91 14.28 3.70
N THR A 137 16.81 14.95 4.85
CA THR A 137 17.28 14.41 6.13
C THR A 137 16.41 13.24 6.61
N ILE A 138 16.88 12.49 7.62
CA ILE A 138 16.08 11.44 8.28
C ILE A 138 14.71 11.98 8.70
N GLU A 139 14.68 13.16 9.32
CA GLU A 139 13.45 13.75 9.80
C GLU A 139 12.52 14.15 8.64
N GLY A 140 13.08 14.65 7.54
CA GLY A 140 12.34 14.89 6.30
C GLY A 140 11.73 13.61 5.73
N LYS A 141 12.52 12.55 5.60
CA LYS A 141 12.05 11.22 5.12
C LYS A 141 10.97 10.65 6.04
N ARG A 142 11.15 10.75 7.36
CA ARG A 142 10.14 10.32 8.34
C ARG A 142 8.83 11.09 8.18
N ARG A 143 8.91 12.41 8.05
CA ARG A 143 7.75 13.28 7.84
C ARG A 143 7.03 12.93 6.54
N LEU A 144 7.77 12.67 5.46
CA LEU A 144 7.20 12.23 4.18
C LEU A 144 6.40 10.94 4.34
N ILE A 145 6.99 9.93 4.97
CA ILE A 145 6.31 8.65 5.19
C ILE A 145 5.09 8.84 6.08
N SER A 146 5.27 9.40 7.28
CA SER A 146 4.18 9.53 8.25
C SER A 146 3.06 10.48 7.82
N GLY A 147 3.37 11.46 6.98
CA GLY A 147 2.41 12.46 6.53
C GLY A 147 1.68 12.09 5.25
N CYS A 148 2.41 11.52 4.28
CA CYS A 148 1.89 11.40 2.91
C CYS A 148 1.58 9.98 2.46
N ILE A 149 2.28 8.97 2.98
CA ILE A 149 2.24 7.61 2.43
C ILE A 149 1.42 6.69 3.33
N HIS A 150 0.40 6.06 2.76
CA HIS A 150 -0.50 5.16 3.47
C HIS A 150 -0.71 3.88 2.67
N GLY A 151 -0.88 2.78 3.37
CA GLY A 151 -1.14 1.48 2.74
C GLY A 151 -2.01 0.58 3.60
N ILE A 152 -2.66 -0.37 2.96
CA ILE A 152 -3.38 -1.45 3.64
C ILE A 152 -3.28 -2.71 2.80
N ASP A 153 -3.10 -3.83 3.46
CA ASP A 153 -3.18 -5.15 2.83
C ASP A 153 -3.79 -6.19 3.78
N ILE A 154 -4.40 -7.22 3.19
CA ILE A 154 -5.00 -8.35 3.92
C ILE A 154 -3.96 -9.36 4.40
N ASP A 155 -2.74 -9.31 3.87
CA ASP A 155 -1.62 -10.16 4.24
C ASP A 155 -0.71 -9.46 5.24
N ALA A 156 -0.71 -9.93 6.49
CA ALA A 156 0.08 -9.34 7.57
C ALA A 156 1.60 -9.40 7.29
N GLU A 157 2.07 -10.49 6.65
CA GLU A 157 3.48 -10.64 6.33
C GLU A 157 3.89 -9.64 5.24
N ALA A 158 3.01 -9.41 4.24
CA ALA A 158 3.23 -8.39 3.22
C ALA A 158 3.34 -6.99 3.82
N VAL A 159 2.45 -6.66 4.75
CA VAL A 159 2.48 -5.38 5.49
C VAL A 159 3.80 -5.18 6.21
N GLU A 160 4.32 -6.20 6.91
CA GLU A 160 5.61 -6.11 7.58
C GLU A 160 6.79 -5.90 6.60
N VAL A 161 6.75 -6.54 5.43
CA VAL A 161 7.75 -6.31 4.38
C VAL A 161 7.66 -4.90 3.81
N ALA A 162 6.46 -4.38 3.61
CA ALA A 162 6.24 -2.99 3.16
C ALA A 162 6.78 -1.98 4.18
N ARG A 163 6.51 -2.19 5.48
CA ARG A 163 7.04 -1.38 6.58
C ARG A 163 8.57 -1.41 6.62
N MET A 164 9.16 -2.61 6.50
CA MET A 164 10.61 -2.77 6.46
C MET A 164 11.23 -2.07 5.25
N SER A 165 10.61 -2.18 4.08
CA SER A 165 11.09 -1.53 2.85
C SER A 165 11.10 0.00 2.98
N LEU A 166 10.07 0.59 3.61
CA LEU A 166 10.04 2.01 3.92
C LEU A 166 11.10 2.41 4.97
N ALA A 167 11.31 1.58 6.00
CA ALA A 167 12.33 1.83 7.00
C ALA A 167 13.73 1.86 6.37
N LEU A 168 14.00 0.96 5.44
CA LEU A 168 15.26 0.95 4.69
C LEU A 168 15.43 2.19 3.82
N LYS A 169 14.34 2.72 3.22
CA LYS A 169 14.39 4.00 2.48
C LYS A 169 14.76 5.19 3.34
N ILE A 170 14.45 5.19 4.62
CA ILE A 170 14.91 6.25 5.54
C ILE A 170 16.42 6.20 5.71
N ILE A 171 16.97 4.98 5.79
CA ILE A 171 18.41 4.75 6.04
C ILE A 171 19.23 4.86 4.74
N ASP A 172 18.62 4.60 3.58
CA ASP A 172 19.26 4.80 2.27
C ASP A 172 19.76 6.26 2.16
N ASP A 173 20.93 6.46 1.61
CA ASP A 173 21.64 7.74 1.50
C ASP A 173 22.27 8.28 2.81
N LEU A 174 22.02 7.69 3.99
CA LEU A 174 22.68 8.13 5.23
C LEU A 174 24.17 7.81 5.24
N LEU A 175 24.52 6.73 4.54
CA LEU A 175 25.88 6.22 4.45
C LEU A 175 26.88 7.27 3.95
N ASP A 176 26.39 8.29 3.22
CA ASP A 176 27.22 9.34 2.64
C ASP A 176 27.20 10.67 3.41
N TYR A 177 26.24 10.91 4.33
CA TYR A 177 25.97 12.26 4.81
C TYR A 177 25.86 12.46 6.34
N GLU A 178 25.59 11.43 7.14
CA GLU A 178 25.36 11.59 8.59
C GLU A 178 26.19 10.63 9.46
N ASP A 179 26.48 11.07 10.69
CA ASP A 179 27.23 10.30 11.68
C ASP A 179 26.37 9.15 12.23
N TYR A 180 26.83 7.93 12.03
CA TYR A 180 26.17 6.67 12.44
C TYR A 180 25.87 6.56 13.94
N SER A 181 26.46 7.42 14.77
CA SER A 181 26.34 7.38 16.23
C SER A 181 24.90 7.44 16.75
N ASN A 182 23.97 7.98 15.95
CA ASN A 182 22.59 8.19 16.33
C ASN A 182 21.59 7.15 15.76
N LEU A 183 22.04 6.27 14.86
CA LEU A 183 21.15 5.28 14.20
C LEU A 183 20.46 4.33 15.18
N GLY A 184 21.12 3.94 16.27
CA GLY A 184 20.53 3.03 17.27
C GLY A 184 19.36 3.64 18.04
N VAL A 185 19.36 4.95 18.26
CA VAL A 185 18.28 5.68 18.94
C VAL A 185 17.10 5.90 17.99
N TYR A 186 17.38 6.13 16.71
CA TYR A 186 16.35 6.38 15.69
C TYR A 186 15.65 5.12 15.22
N GLY A 187 16.33 3.96 15.20
CA GLY A 187 15.80 2.71 14.64
C GLY A 187 14.45 2.28 15.24
N HIS A 188 14.34 2.26 16.57
CA HIS A 188 13.07 1.92 17.25
C HIS A 188 11.97 2.95 17.02
N GLN A 189 12.31 4.23 16.96
CA GLN A 189 11.33 5.29 16.74
C GLN A 189 10.83 5.33 15.29
N ILE A 190 11.69 4.96 14.33
CA ILE A 190 11.35 4.87 12.90
C ILE A 190 10.30 3.78 12.69
N LEU A 191 10.59 2.56 13.15
CA LEU A 191 9.71 1.41 12.97
C LEU A 191 8.33 1.61 13.62
N ASN A 192 8.28 2.17 14.83
CA ASN A 192 7.03 2.40 15.53
C ASN A 192 6.11 3.42 14.82
N LYS A 193 6.67 4.46 14.20
CA LYS A 193 5.85 5.49 13.51
C LYS A 193 5.39 5.04 12.12
N ILE A 194 6.20 4.24 11.41
CA ILE A 194 5.79 3.65 10.12
C ILE A 194 4.64 2.66 10.31
N GLY A 195 4.56 2.02 11.50
CA GLY A 195 3.52 1.06 11.83
C GLY A 195 2.08 1.57 11.70
N HIS A 196 1.87 2.88 11.87
CA HIS A 196 0.53 3.48 11.83
C HIS A 196 0.09 3.95 10.44
N ASN A 197 0.93 3.86 9.42
CA ASN A 197 0.61 4.32 8.07
C ASN A 197 0.35 3.16 7.11
N ILE A 198 0.90 1.99 7.42
CA ILE A 198 0.69 0.78 6.64
C ILE A 198 -0.05 -0.21 7.53
N GLU A 199 -1.32 -0.42 7.22
CA GLU A 199 -2.23 -1.16 8.08
C GLU A 199 -2.50 -2.57 7.55
N TYR A 200 -2.80 -3.47 8.50
CA TYR A 200 -3.22 -4.82 8.22
C TYR A 200 -4.74 -4.93 8.33
N GLY A 201 -5.39 -5.23 7.22
CA GLY A 201 -6.84 -5.33 7.21
C GLY A 201 -7.43 -5.60 5.84
N ASN A 202 -8.74 -5.83 5.82
CA ASN A 202 -9.47 -6.07 4.58
C ASN A 202 -10.03 -4.74 4.05
N THR A 203 -9.54 -4.31 2.92
CA THR A 203 -9.99 -3.09 2.24
C THR A 203 -11.49 -3.05 1.98
N LEU A 204 -12.09 -4.20 1.69
CA LEU A 204 -13.48 -4.30 1.28
C LEU A 204 -14.46 -4.55 2.42
N VAL A 205 -14.00 -5.09 3.58
CA VAL A 205 -14.87 -5.52 4.67
C VAL A 205 -14.71 -4.61 5.87
N SER A 206 -15.81 -3.99 6.27
CA SER A 206 -15.90 -3.11 7.43
C SER A 206 -16.90 -3.65 8.45
N GLU A 207 -17.01 -3.00 9.61
CA GLU A 207 -17.91 -3.41 10.70
C GLU A 207 -19.38 -3.50 10.29
N ASP A 208 -19.78 -2.79 9.25
CA ASP A 208 -21.14 -2.84 8.67
C ASP A 208 -21.55 -4.23 8.16
N ILE A 209 -20.61 -5.18 8.03
CA ILE A 209 -20.92 -6.57 7.72
C ILE A 209 -21.84 -7.21 8.75
N ILE A 210 -21.77 -6.79 10.02
CA ILE A 210 -22.63 -7.30 11.10
C ILE A 210 -24.08 -6.86 10.90
N GLU A 211 -24.28 -5.64 10.41
CA GLU A 211 -25.60 -5.08 10.12
C GLU A 211 -26.16 -5.61 8.80
N LEU A 212 -25.33 -5.64 7.75
CA LEU A 212 -25.74 -6.05 6.41
C LEU A 212 -25.94 -7.57 6.28
N CYS A 213 -25.18 -8.37 7.04
CA CYS A 213 -25.22 -9.82 7.04
C CYS A 213 -25.22 -10.37 8.48
N PRO A 214 -26.29 -10.18 9.26
CA PRO A 214 -26.33 -10.60 10.67
C PRO A 214 -26.13 -12.11 10.86
N GLU A 215 -26.46 -12.91 9.85
CA GLU A 215 -26.21 -14.35 9.80
C GLU A 215 -24.74 -14.74 9.99
N ILE A 216 -23.81 -13.82 9.82
CA ILE A 216 -22.39 -14.08 10.00
C ILE A 216 -22.05 -14.53 11.42
N LYS A 217 -22.72 -13.98 12.43
CA LYS A 217 -22.49 -14.33 13.84
C LYS A 217 -22.90 -15.77 14.15
N GLU A 218 -23.92 -16.29 13.45
CA GLU A 218 -24.44 -17.64 13.65
C GLU A 218 -23.70 -18.69 12.81
N GLN A 219 -23.25 -18.29 11.62
CA GLN A 219 -22.66 -19.19 10.63
C GLN A 219 -21.13 -19.24 10.68
N THR A 220 -20.48 -18.39 11.48
CA THR A 220 -19.01 -18.37 11.61
C THR A 220 -18.59 -18.61 13.04
N ASN A 221 -17.55 -19.44 13.21
CA ASN A 221 -16.85 -19.53 14.48
C ASN A 221 -15.86 -18.35 14.64
N GLU A 222 -15.28 -18.19 15.83
CA GLU A 222 -14.37 -17.09 16.16
C GLU A 222 -13.16 -17.03 15.22
N LYS A 223 -12.57 -18.18 14.86
CA LYS A 223 -11.46 -18.25 13.91
C LYS A 223 -11.85 -17.78 12.52
N GLN A 224 -13.04 -18.15 12.12
CA GLN A 224 -13.60 -17.76 10.84
C GLN A 224 -13.89 -16.26 10.81
N TYR A 225 -14.51 -15.73 11.84
CA TYR A 225 -14.79 -14.29 11.95
C TYR A 225 -13.51 -13.46 11.94
N SER A 226 -12.51 -13.84 12.73
CA SER A 226 -11.21 -13.14 12.75
C SER A 226 -10.45 -13.20 11.42
N SER A 227 -10.70 -14.22 10.59
CA SER A 227 -10.08 -14.31 9.25
C SER A 227 -10.68 -13.34 8.21
N LEU A 228 -11.80 -12.67 8.50
CA LEU A 228 -12.34 -11.60 7.65
C LEU A 228 -11.47 -10.36 7.64
N LYS A 229 -10.62 -10.17 8.68
CA LYS A 229 -9.71 -9.02 8.81
C LYS A 229 -10.44 -7.69 8.66
N ILE A 230 -11.62 -7.59 9.30
CA ILE A 230 -12.47 -6.40 9.27
C ILE A 230 -11.62 -5.16 9.58
N PHE A 231 -11.75 -4.12 8.77
CA PHE A 231 -11.05 -2.87 8.93
C PHE A 231 -12.01 -1.69 8.93
N ASN A 232 -11.92 -0.89 9.98
CA ASN A 232 -12.74 0.32 10.08
C ASN A 232 -11.93 1.55 9.63
N TRP A 233 -12.17 2.01 8.43
CA TRP A 233 -11.46 3.13 7.81
C TRP A 233 -11.50 4.43 8.62
N TRP A 234 -12.51 4.60 9.47
CA TRP A 234 -12.71 5.81 10.27
C TRP A 234 -12.20 5.70 11.70
N LYS A 235 -11.69 4.53 12.12
CA LYS A 235 -11.19 4.27 13.48
C LYS A 235 -9.82 3.59 13.52
N ASP A 236 -9.53 2.73 12.55
CA ASP A 236 -8.35 1.86 12.57
C ASP A 236 -7.19 2.48 11.79
N GLY A 237 -6.56 3.55 12.31
CA GLY A 237 -5.33 4.12 11.76
C GLY A 237 -5.50 5.31 10.81
N PHE A 238 -6.67 5.53 10.21
CA PHE A 238 -6.88 6.65 9.24
C PHE A 238 -7.91 7.68 9.70
N GLU A 239 -8.29 7.69 10.97
CA GLU A 239 -9.28 8.60 11.55
C GLU A 239 -8.96 10.08 11.26
N ASP A 240 -7.70 10.48 11.44
CA ASP A 240 -7.25 11.85 11.21
C ASP A 240 -7.44 12.29 9.75
N ILE A 241 -7.29 11.39 8.79
CA ILE A 241 -7.45 11.69 7.36
C ILE A 241 -8.91 12.01 7.06
N PHE A 242 -9.83 11.20 7.57
CA PHE A 242 -11.27 11.41 7.33
C PHE A 242 -11.84 12.59 8.10
N SER A 243 -11.34 12.86 9.32
CA SER A 243 -11.75 14.02 10.10
C SER A 243 -11.26 15.33 9.51
N SER A 244 -10.02 15.41 9.05
CA SER A 244 -9.38 16.63 8.54
C SER A 244 -9.63 16.89 7.05
N LYS A 245 -9.43 15.87 6.20
CA LYS A 245 -9.48 15.98 4.72
C LYS A 245 -10.71 15.33 4.07
N LYS A 246 -11.52 14.62 4.83
CA LYS A 246 -12.68 13.85 4.34
C LYS A 246 -12.31 12.74 3.33
N GLY A 247 -11.06 12.29 3.32
CA GLY A 247 -10.55 11.24 2.46
C GLY A 247 -9.16 11.51 1.90
N PHE A 248 -8.69 10.60 1.05
CA PHE A 248 -7.37 10.66 0.44
C PHE A 248 -7.33 11.58 -0.78
N ASP A 249 -6.19 12.26 -0.99
CA ASP A 249 -5.96 13.09 -2.18
C ASP A 249 -5.68 12.22 -3.41
N TYR A 250 -4.97 11.10 -3.21
CA TYR A 250 -4.66 10.14 -4.27
C TYR A 250 -4.82 8.71 -3.78
N ILE A 251 -5.33 7.85 -4.67
CA ILE A 251 -5.31 6.39 -4.48
C ILE A 251 -4.59 5.78 -5.67
N ILE A 252 -3.63 4.91 -5.38
CA ILE A 252 -2.86 4.17 -6.39
C ILE A 252 -2.88 2.68 -6.03
N GLY A 253 -2.60 1.81 -6.97
CA GLY A 253 -2.43 0.39 -6.66
C GLY A 253 -2.73 -0.56 -7.81
N ASN A 254 -2.52 -1.83 -7.52
CA ASN A 254 -2.84 -2.96 -8.39
C ASN A 254 -3.75 -3.94 -7.62
N PRO A 255 -5.07 -3.69 -7.54
CA PRO A 255 -5.99 -4.53 -6.78
C PRO A 255 -6.04 -5.96 -7.31
N PRO A 256 -6.39 -6.96 -6.48
CA PRO A 256 -6.40 -8.35 -6.87
C PRO A 256 -7.47 -8.66 -7.95
N TYR A 257 -7.11 -9.49 -8.94
CA TYR A 257 -7.98 -9.94 -10.03
C TYR A 257 -8.58 -11.32 -9.72
N VAL A 258 -9.46 -11.39 -8.75
CA VAL A 258 -10.04 -12.64 -8.28
C VAL A 258 -11.55 -12.64 -8.42
N GLU A 259 -12.10 -13.62 -9.14
CA GLU A 259 -13.55 -13.86 -9.09
C GLU A 259 -13.93 -14.29 -7.66
N ALA A 260 -14.98 -13.70 -7.09
CA ALA A 260 -15.41 -13.95 -5.72
C ALA A 260 -15.66 -15.44 -5.40
N LYS A 261 -15.97 -16.26 -6.40
CA LYS A 261 -16.13 -17.72 -6.25
C LYS A 261 -14.85 -18.46 -5.84
N HIS A 262 -13.68 -17.86 -6.01
CA HIS A 262 -12.37 -18.42 -5.62
C HIS A 262 -11.89 -17.96 -4.25
N MET A 263 -12.63 -17.08 -3.58
CA MET A 263 -12.37 -16.74 -2.19
C MET A 263 -12.80 -17.90 -1.31
N THR A 264 -11.83 -18.54 -0.67
CA THR A 264 -12.02 -19.75 0.13
C THR A 264 -13.03 -19.56 1.27
N ASN A 265 -13.84 -20.59 1.53
CA ASN A 265 -14.64 -20.92 2.73
C ASN A 265 -15.74 -19.96 3.22
N TYR A 266 -15.87 -18.71 2.72
CA TYR A 266 -16.95 -17.77 3.10
C TYR A 266 -17.80 -17.31 1.92
N THR A 267 -17.81 -18.07 0.85
CA THR A 267 -18.26 -17.64 -0.48
C THR A 267 -19.67 -17.06 -0.48
N SER A 268 -20.61 -17.61 0.29
CA SER A 268 -21.99 -17.12 0.29
C SER A 268 -22.18 -15.83 1.09
N ILE A 269 -21.66 -15.76 2.32
CA ILE A 269 -21.80 -14.58 3.18
C ILE A 269 -21.04 -13.40 2.60
N MET A 270 -19.78 -13.62 2.22
CA MET A 270 -18.97 -12.59 1.61
C MET A 270 -19.56 -12.08 0.30
N HIS A 271 -20.06 -12.97 -0.53
CA HIS A 271 -20.74 -12.62 -1.77
C HIS A 271 -22.01 -11.78 -1.50
N ASN A 272 -22.81 -12.14 -0.49
CA ASN A 272 -23.98 -11.37 -0.08
C ASN A 272 -23.61 -10.01 0.47
N TYR A 273 -22.58 -9.95 1.33
CA TYR A 273 -22.06 -8.69 1.85
C TYR A 273 -21.59 -7.75 0.74
N LEU A 274 -20.74 -8.23 -0.18
CA LEU A 274 -20.24 -7.39 -1.27
C LEU A 274 -21.37 -6.85 -2.14
N LYS A 275 -22.40 -7.65 -2.42
CA LYS A 275 -23.61 -7.19 -3.16
C LYS A 275 -24.41 -6.16 -2.42
N LYS A 276 -24.55 -6.29 -1.11
CA LYS A 276 -25.31 -5.35 -0.29
C LYS A 276 -24.55 -4.04 -0.06
N ARG A 277 -23.23 -4.14 0.14
CA ARG A 277 -22.36 -3.00 0.45
C ARG A 277 -21.99 -2.18 -0.77
N TYR A 278 -21.74 -2.83 -1.90
CA TYR A 278 -21.28 -2.18 -3.12
C TYR A 278 -22.37 -2.23 -4.20
N SER A 279 -22.94 -1.07 -4.47
CA SER A 279 -24.05 -0.93 -5.43
C SER A 279 -23.67 -1.33 -6.84
N SER A 280 -22.41 -1.10 -7.24
CA SER A 280 -21.86 -1.47 -8.54
C SER A 280 -21.65 -2.96 -8.71
N ALA A 281 -21.61 -3.74 -7.63
CA ALA A 281 -21.40 -5.20 -7.63
C ALA A 281 -22.72 -6.00 -7.70
N ASN A 282 -23.87 -5.35 -7.85
CA ASN A 282 -25.19 -5.98 -7.77
C ASN A 282 -25.54 -6.88 -8.96
N LYS A 283 -24.91 -6.70 -10.12
CA LYS A 283 -25.24 -7.42 -11.35
C LYS A 283 -24.24 -8.56 -11.64
N GLY A 284 -24.74 -9.75 -11.89
CA GLY A 284 -23.97 -10.87 -12.40
C GLY A 284 -23.01 -11.54 -11.41
N LYS A 285 -21.91 -12.06 -11.93
CA LYS A 285 -20.82 -12.63 -11.14
C LYS A 285 -19.96 -11.51 -10.59
N ILE A 286 -19.65 -11.55 -9.29
CA ILE A 286 -18.79 -10.55 -8.68
C ILE A 286 -17.33 -10.84 -9.05
N ASP A 287 -16.71 -9.83 -9.64
CA ASP A 287 -15.26 -9.70 -9.73
C ASP A 287 -14.84 -8.68 -8.65
N LEU A 288 -13.86 -9.03 -7.81
CA LEU A 288 -13.41 -8.18 -6.70
C LEU A 288 -12.92 -6.82 -7.15
N LEU A 289 -12.49 -6.70 -8.39
CA LEU A 289 -12.09 -5.42 -8.96
C LEU A 289 -13.20 -4.36 -8.85
N ILE A 290 -14.47 -4.74 -9.01
CA ILE A 290 -15.60 -3.80 -8.96
C ILE A 290 -15.78 -3.18 -7.57
N PRO A 291 -15.89 -3.97 -6.47
CA PRO A 291 -15.88 -3.43 -5.12
C PRO A 291 -14.64 -2.61 -4.78
N PHE A 292 -13.45 -3.00 -5.29
CA PHE A 292 -12.23 -2.23 -5.07
C PHE A 292 -12.30 -0.84 -5.69
N ILE A 293 -12.79 -0.71 -6.92
CA ILE A 293 -12.95 0.60 -7.57
C ILE A 293 -13.98 1.44 -6.81
N GLU A 294 -15.15 0.88 -6.44
CA GLU A 294 -16.18 1.62 -5.67
C GLU A 294 -15.64 2.03 -4.30
N ARG A 295 -14.92 1.14 -3.59
CA ARG A 295 -14.27 1.48 -2.32
C ARG A 295 -13.23 2.61 -2.51
N GLY A 296 -12.43 2.58 -3.55
CA GLY A 296 -11.49 3.65 -3.86
C GLY A 296 -12.19 4.99 -4.06
N ILE A 297 -13.32 5.01 -4.76
CA ILE A 297 -14.14 6.23 -4.94
C ILE A 297 -14.66 6.74 -3.58
N ASP A 298 -15.12 5.84 -2.68
CA ASP A 298 -15.61 6.20 -1.35
C ASP A 298 -14.51 6.77 -0.42
N LEU A 299 -13.27 6.34 -0.63
CA LEU A 299 -12.12 6.77 0.18
C LEU A 299 -11.46 8.06 -0.30
N LEU A 300 -11.74 8.51 -1.53
CA LEU A 300 -11.22 9.78 -2.06
C LEU A 300 -11.94 10.98 -1.43
N ASN A 301 -11.19 12.06 -1.24
CA ASN A 301 -11.81 13.37 -0.99
C ASN A 301 -12.43 13.93 -2.29
N SER A 302 -13.14 15.07 -2.19
CA SER A 302 -13.91 15.65 -3.31
C SER A 302 -13.07 15.97 -4.55
N ASN A 303 -11.77 16.22 -4.41
CA ASN A 303 -10.84 16.54 -5.49
C ASN A 303 -9.84 15.41 -5.76
N GLY A 304 -10.01 14.29 -5.08
CA GLY A 304 -9.09 13.15 -5.13
C GLY A 304 -9.05 12.49 -6.50
N LYS A 305 -7.90 11.92 -6.83
CA LYS A 305 -7.66 11.17 -8.07
C LYS A 305 -7.25 9.75 -7.79
N MET A 306 -7.69 8.82 -8.63
CA MET A 306 -7.36 7.40 -8.49
C MET A 306 -6.69 6.87 -9.76
N GLY A 307 -5.56 6.19 -9.59
CA GLY A 307 -4.85 5.46 -10.65
C GLY A 307 -4.69 3.99 -10.28
N LEU A 308 -5.20 3.09 -11.10
CA LEU A 308 -5.14 1.65 -10.86
C LEU A 308 -4.62 0.89 -12.07
N ILE A 309 -3.84 -0.15 -11.84
CA ILE A 309 -3.58 -1.17 -12.84
C ILE A 309 -4.74 -2.15 -12.79
N ILE A 310 -5.49 -2.27 -13.88
CA ILE A 310 -6.69 -3.11 -13.93
C ILE A 310 -6.80 -3.87 -15.24
N GLN A 311 -7.51 -4.99 -15.22
CA GLN A 311 -7.84 -5.72 -16.44
C GLN A 311 -8.90 -4.96 -17.24
N ASN A 312 -8.77 -4.92 -18.56
CA ASN A 312 -9.70 -4.22 -19.45
C ASN A 312 -11.10 -4.90 -19.58
N ARG A 313 -11.28 -6.07 -18.97
CA ARG A 313 -12.54 -6.85 -19.06
C ARG A 313 -13.75 -6.08 -18.56
N PHE A 314 -13.60 -5.25 -17.52
CA PHE A 314 -14.72 -4.52 -16.94
C PHE A 314 -15.30 -3.47 -17.90
N PHE A 315 -14.55 -3.02 -18.91
CA PHE A 315 -15.06 -2.10 -19.92
C PHE A 315 -16.09 -2.74 -20.86
N LYS A 316 -16.00 -4.05 -21.06
CA LYS A 316 -16.80 -4.78 -22.07
C LYS A 316 -17.87 -5.67 -21.48
N ASN A 317 -17.68 -6.17 -20.28
CA ASN A 317 -18.54 -7.17 -19.65
C ASN A 317 -19.73 -6.52 -18.91
N GLU A 318 -20.85 -7.24 -18.81
CA GLU A 318 -22.07 -6.80 -18.10
C GLU A 318 -21.80 -6.52 -16.61
N TYR A 319 -20.96 -7.31 -15.94
CA TYR A 319 -20.63 -7.09 -14.53
C TYR A 319 -19.97 -5.73 -14.28
N GLY A 320 -19.37 -5.09 -15.29
CA GLY A 320 -18.77 -3.76 -15.19
C GLY A 320 -19.76 -2.61 -15.42
N GLU A 321 -21.03 -2.86 -15.75
CA GLU A 321 -21.99 -1.80 -16.06
C GLU A 321 -22.22 -0.84 -14.89
N GLY A 322 -22.45 -1.38 -13.68
CA GLY A 322 -22.70 -0.55 -12.49
C GLY A 322 -21.54 0.37 -12.17
N ILE A 323 -20.31 -0.15 -12.21
CA ILE A 323 -19.13 0.68 -11.92
C ILE A 323 -18.85 1.72 -13.02
N ARG A 324 -19.09 1.40 -14.30
CA ARG A 324 -18.99 2.40 -15.39
C ARG A 324 -19.97 3.55 -15.21
N GLN A 325 -21.20 3.25 -14.80
CA GLN A 325 -22.21 4.26 -14.46
C GLN A 325 -21.76 5.13 -13.29
N LEU A 326 -21.24 4.52 -12.22
CA LEU A 326 -20.73 5.24 -11.06
C LEU A 326 -19.58 6.17 -11.43
N ILE A 327 -18.57 5.69 -12.19
CA ILE A 327 -17.43 6.50 -12.64
C ILE A 327 -17.91 7.69 -13.52
N SER A 328 -18.92 7.48 -14.38
CA SER A 328 -19.42 8.53 -15.28
C SER A 328 -20.26 9.58 -14.56
N SER A 329 -20.72 9.31 -13.34
CA SER A 329 -21.55 10.23 -12.53
C SER A 329 -20.72 11.10 -11.56
N ARG A 330 -19.43 10.82 -11.43
CA ARG A 330 -18.47 11.54 -10.57
C ARG A 330 -17.60 12.49 -11.37
#